data_c2a040d726bbd591e062ce2cd3fb102e
#
_entry.id   c2a040d726bbd591e062ce2cd3fb102e
#
_cell.length_a   1.000
_cell.length_b   1.000
_cell.length_c   1.000
_cell.angle_alpha   90.00
_cell.angle_beta   90.00
_cell.angle_gamma   90.00
#
_symmetry.space_group_name_H-M   'P 1'
#
loop_
_entity.id
_entity.type
_entity.pdbx_description
1 polymer ?
#
loop_
_entity_poly.entity_id
_entity_poly.type
_entity_poly.pdbx_seq_one_letter_code
_entity_poly.pdbx_strand_id
1 'polypeptide(L)'
;IVSNGFWARTEEQAYSYLADLREKGLCELNLSTGDEHQKWVPFKNIINACKAALKTGLLVAINVESTTDSRFTSRNLLEVQEIKEAIYEKKILLKDSVWIEFDKIPPKNQSSIPDKKGCSYLFNTISVSPDMHLYACCGLTCQVNKILDLGNLNKYPIKVLWNEQFDDLVKLWLFTDGPHEIHNYLCMQKGCQTRHGQYFHMCSMCQYISSDPENMQIIKNNINSILPSVLLKLKCLI
;
A
#
# COMPACT_ATOMS: atom_id res chain seq x y z
N ILE A 1 -4.17 7.96 12.37
CA ILE A 1 -4.19 6.58 12.87
C ILE A 1 -4.92 5.68 11.86
N VAL A 2 -4.45 4.42 11.71
CA VAL A 2 -5.13 3.38 10.92
C VAL A 2 -5.70 2.35 11.89
N SER A 3 -6.96 1.94 11.70
CA SER A 3 -7.66 1.05 12.61
C SER A 3 -8.75 0.24 11.91
N ASN A 4 -9.06 -0.94 12.45
CA ASN A 4 -10.25 -1.71 12.05
C ASN A 4 -11.52 -1.32 12.84
N GLY A 5 -11.44 -0.36 13.76
CA GLY A 5 -12.56 0.11 14.54
C GLY A 5 -13.03 -0.83 15.66
N PHE A 6 -12.27 -1.86 16.03
CA PHE A 6 -12.65 -2.83 17.08
C PHE A 6 -13.05 -2.16 18.40
N TRP A 7 -12.44 -1.05 18.76
CA TRP A 7 -12.69 -0.26 19.97
C TRP A 7 -14.02 0.51 19.96
N ALA A 8 -14.65 0.71 18.80
CA ALA A 8 -15.84 1.54 18.65
C ALA A 8 -17.15 0.73 18.85
N ARG A 9 -17.27 0.02 19.98
CA ARG A 9 -18.41 -0.87 20.25
C ARG A 9 -19.73 -0.11 20.45
N THR A 10 -19.66 1.08 21.05
CA THR A 10 -20.76 2.03 21.13
C THR A 10 -20.33 3.39 20.62
N GLU A 11 -21.29 4.25 20.28
CA GLU A 11 -21.00 5.61 19.82
C GLU A 11 -20.36 6.46 20.92
N GLU A 12 -20.78 6.29 22.17
CA GLU A 12 -20.23 7.00 23.34
C GLU A 12 -18.76 6.61 23.59
N GLN A 13 -18.47 5.31 23.56
CA GLN A 13 -17.08 4.83 23.70
C GLN A 13 -16.19 5.35 22.59
N ALA A 14 -16.69 5.29 21.34
CA ALA A 14 -15.97 5.79 20.18
C ALA A 14 -15.69 7.29 20.29
N TYR A 15 -16.69 8.07 20.70
CA TYR A 15 -16.53 9.51 20.89
C TYR A 15 -15.50 9.84 21.98
N SER A 16 -15.63 9.24 23.17
CA SER A 16 -14.67 9.47 24.27
C SER A 16 -13.23 9.13 23.86
N TYR A 17 -13.04 8.00 23.16
CA TYR A 17 -11.73 7.57 22.69
C TYR A 17 -11.13 8.54 21.67
N LEU A 18 -11.91 8.97 20.67
CA LEU A 18 -11.44 9.88 19.63
C LEU A 18 -11.27 11.31 20.12
N ALA A 19 -12.10 11.76 21.07
CA ALA A 19 -11.95 13.07 21.70
C ALA A 19 -10.60 13.19 22.44
N ASP A 20 -10.25 12.18 23.26
CA ASP A 20 -8.95 12.11 23.95
C ASP A 20 -7.78 12.13 22.95
N LEU A 21 -7.87 11.36 21.87
CA LEU A 21 -6.82 11.36 20.83
C LEU A 21 -6.76 12.68 20.05
N ARG A 22 -7.90 13.33 19.83
CA ARG A 22 -7.96 14.64 19.17
C ARG A 22 -7.28 15.71 19.99
N GLU A 23 -7.47 15.72 21.32
CA GLU A 23 -6.79 16.63 22.24
C GLU A 23 -5.26 16.41 22.20
N LYS A 24 -4.82 15.17 21.99
CA LYS A 24 -3.41 14.81 21.83
C LYS A 24 -2.85 15.07 20.42
N GLY A 25 -3.64 15.68 19.52
CA GLY A 25 -3.17 16.10 18.20
C GLY A 25 -3.53 15.14 17.06
N LEU A 26 -4.40 14.15 17.28
CA LEU A 26 -4.89 13.33 16.17
C LEU A 26 -5.69 14.20 15.19
N CYS A 27 -5.37 14.10 13.88
CA CYS A 27 -6.02 14.87 12.81
C CYS A 27 -6.82 13.97 11.86
N GLU A 28 -6.42 12.71 11.70
CA GLU A 28 -6.96 11.82 10.69
C GLU A 28 -7.18 10.41 11.23
N LEU A 29 -8.34 9.82 10.90
CA LEU A 29 -8.69 8.44 11.17
C LEU A 29 -8.89 7.68 9.86
N ASN A 30 -8.06 6.67 9.62
CA ASN A 30 -8.23 5.73 8.51
C ASN A 30 -8.82 4.43 9.04
N LEU A 31 -10.00 4.06 8.55
CA LEU A 31 -10.69 2.83 8.90
C LEU A 31 -10.56 1.80 7.79
N SER A 32 -10.25 0.57 8.16
CA SER A 32 -10.29 -0.57 7.25
C SER A 32 -11.49 -1.46 7.55
N THR A 33 -12.19 -1.89 6.51
CA THR A 33 -13.30 -2.82 6.58
C THR A 33 -13.38 -3.68 5.32
N GLY A 34 -14.19 -4.72 5.33
CA GLY A 34 -14.34 -5.68 4.25
C GLY A 34 -14.80 -7.02 4.80
N ASP A 35 -14.99 -8.03 3.96
CA ASP A 35 -15.48 -9.35 4.38
C ASP A 35 -14.59 -9.99 5.46
N GLU A 36 -13.27 -9.89 5.33
CA GLU A 36 -12.33 -10.45 6.31
C GLU A 36 -12.41 -9.71 7.65
N HIS A 37 -12.51 -8.39 7.62
CA HIS A 37 -12.68 -7.59 8.83
C HIS A 37 -14.00 -7.87 9.53
N GLN A 38 -15.10 -8.06 8.78
CA GLN A 38 -16.44 -8.33 9.30
C GLN A 38 -16.55 -9.65 10.06
N LYS A 39 -15.63 -10.58 9.87
CA LYS A 39 -15.54 -11.82 10.68
C LYS A 39 -15.25 -11.52 12.16
N TRP A 40 -14.58 -10.40 12.45
CA TRP A 40 -14.05 -10.08 13.78
C TRP A 40 -14.57 -8.76 14.33
N VAL A 41 -14.87 -7.80 13.46
CA VAL A 41 -15.30 -6.46 13.82
C VAL A 41 -16.64 -6.17 13.14
N PRO A 42 -17.74 -6.11 13.89
CA PRO A 42 -19.06 -5.84 13.33
C PRO A 42 -19.10 -4.49 12.58
N PHE A 43 -19.83 -4.43 11.49
CA PHE A 43 -20.01 -3.20 10.70
C PHE A 43 -20.48 -2.00 11.54
N LYS A 44 -21.32 -2.25 12.57
CA LYS A 44 -21.76 -1.23 13.52
C LYS A 44 -20.60 -0.45 14.15
N ASN A 45 -19.47 -1.11 14.41
CA ASN A 45 -18.29 -0.45 14.98
C ASN A 45 -17.71 0.60 14.00
N ILE A 46 -17.70 0.29 12.71
CA ILE A 46 -17.26 1.25 11.68
C ILE A 46 -18.21 2.46 11.66
N ILE A 47 -19.52 2.22 11.72
CA ILE A 47 -20.53 3.29 11.79
C ILE A 47 -20.29 4.17 13.02
N ASN A 48 -20.13 3.56 14.19
CA ASN A 48 -19.89 4.29 15.44
C ASN A 48 -18.60 5.13 15.37
N ALA A 49 -17.50 4.53 14.83
CA ALA A 49 -16.23 5.22 14.67
C ALA A 49 -16.36 6.42 13.71
N CYS A 50 -17.06 6.27 12.59
CA CYS A 50 -17.30 7.36 11.65
C CYS A 50 -18.10 8.51 12.29
N LYS A 51 -19.21 8.21 12.96
CA LYS A 51 -20.03 9.20 13.64
C LYS A 51 -19.24 9.96 14.70
N ALA A 52 -18.49 9.24 15.52
CA ALA A 52 -17.64 9.83 16.54
C ALA A 52 -16.54 10.70 15.94
N ALA A 53 -15.89 10.25 14.86
CA ALA A 53 -14.84 11.01 14.17
C ALA A 53 -15.39 12.31 13.55
N LEU A 54 -16.55 12.26 12.94
CA LEU A 54 -17.24 13.46 12.41
C LEU A 54 -17.56 14.47 13.53
N LYS A 55 -18.05 13.99 14.69
CA LYS A 55 -18.35 14.84 15.87
C LYS A 55 -17.08 15.47 16.45
N THR A 56 -15.95 14.79 16.40
CA THR A 56 -14.66 15.31 16.91
C THR A 56 -13.89 16.14 15.88
N GLY A 57 -14.44 16.31 14.66
CA GLY A 57 -13.81 17.10 13.60
C GLY A 57 -12.53 16.46 13.03
N LEU A 58 -12.44 15.13 13.05
CA LEU A 58 -11.34 14.39 12.40
C LEU A 58 -11.62 14.24 10.91
N LEU A 59 -10.57 14.25 10.11
CA LEU A 59 -10.63 13.75 8.74
C LEU A 59 -10.79 12.22 8.78
N VAL A 60 -11.70 11.71 7.97
CA VAL A 60 -11.98 10.27 7.93
C VAL A 60 -11.73 9.71 6.56
N ALA A 61 -10.98 8.62 6.49
CA ALA A 61 -10.88 7.79 5.29
C ALA A 61 -11.37 6.37 5.63
N ILE A 62 -12.15 5.78 4.75
CA ILE A 62 -12.58 4.38 4.87
C ILE A 62 -12.03 3.61 3.69
N ASN A 63 -11.24 2.59 3.97
CA ASN A 63 -10.72 1.67 3.00
C ASN A 63 -11.53 0.37 3.06
N VAL A 64 -12.28 0.08 2.00
CA VAL A 64 -13.06 -1.15 1.89
C VAL A 64 -12.27 -2.16 1.08
N GLU A 65 -11.85 -3.22 1.73
CA GLU A 65 -11.14 -4.31 1.09
C GLU A 65 -12.13 -5.30 0.51
N SER A 66 -12.09 -5.47 -0.80
CA SER A 66 -13.02 -6.32 -1.51
C SER A 66 -12.34 -7.14 -2.61
N THR A 67 -12.96 -8.26 -2.94
CA THR A 67 -12.69 -9.08 -4.10
C THR A 67 -13.92 -9.07 -5.01
N THR A 68 -13.86 -9.74 -6.15
CA THR A 68 -15.01 -9.89 -7.07
C THR A 68 -16.23 -10.54 -6.40
N ASP A 69 -15.99 -11.38 -5.39
CA ASP A 69 -17.03 -12.19 -4.73
C ASP A 69 -17.39 -11.66 -3.34
N SER A 70 -16.94 -10.44 -3.01
CA SER A 70 -17.19 -9.84 -1.71
C SER A 70 -18.68 -9.56 -1.49
N ARG A 71 -19.16 -9.92 -0.31
CA ARG A 71 -20.52 -9.63 0.17
C ARG A 71 -20.59 -8.22 0.75
N PHE A 72 -19.54 -7.81 1.47
CA PHE A 72 -19.40 -6.46 1.98
C PHE A 72 -18.61 -5.60 1.01
N THR A 73 -19.19 -4.49 0.59
CA THR A 73 -18.61 -3.55 -0.36
C THR A 73 -18.84 -2.11 0.10
N SER A 74 -18.27 -1.15 -0.58
CA SER A 74 -18.54 0.28 -0.35
C SER A 74 -20.02 0.65 -0.42
N ARG A 75 -20.85 -0.11 -1.14
CA ARG A 75 -22.30 0.09 -1.21
C ARG A 75 -22.97 -0.02 0.15
N ASN A 76 -22.51 -0.94 1.01
CA ASN A 76 -23.08 -1.09 2.36
C ASN A 76 -22.88 0.16 3.23
N LEU A 77 -21.77 0.89 3.03
CA LEU A 77 -21.55 2.18 3.69
C LEU A 77 -22.51 3.26 3.16
N LEU A 78 -22.81 3.24 1.86
CA LEU A 78 -23.70 4.20 1.23
C LEU A 78 -25.21 3.94 1.57
N GLU A 79 -25.54 2.80 2.16
CA GLU A 79 -26.88 2.53 2.70
C GLU A 79 -27.11 3.22 4.06
N VAL A 80 -26.03 3.62 4.74
CA VAL A 80 -26.14 4.38 6.01
C VAL A 80 -26.21 5.86 5.69
N GLN A 81 -27.38 6.47 5.89
CA GLN A 81 -27.67 7.82 5.43
C GLN A 81 -26.66 8.87 5.90
N GLU A 82 -26.30 8.89 7.18
CA GLU A 82 -25.34 9.84 7.75
C GLU A 82 -23.94 9.70 7.15
N ILE A 83 -23.48 8.46 6.87
CA ILE A 83 -22.19 8.20 6.23
C ILE A 83 -22.25 8.63 4.76
N LYS A 84 -23.33 8.30 4.07
CA LYS A 84 -23.56 8.69 2.68
C LYS A 84 -23.50 10.23 2.52
N GLU A 85 -24.19 10.96 3.37
CA GLU A 85 -24.17 12.43 3.37
C GLU A 85 -22.75 12.97 3.62
N ALA A 86 -22.04 12.43 4.61
CA ALA A 86 -20.66 12.83 4.92
C ALA A 86 -19.68 12.53 3.78
N ILE A 87 -19.90 11.46 3.00
CA ILE A 87 -19.11 11.16 1.79
C ILE A 87 -19.39 12.20 0.69
N TYR A 88 -20.65 12.54 0.43
CA TYR A 88 -21.02 13.57 -0.56
C TYR A 88 -20.48 14.94 -0.17
N GLU A 89 -20.47 15.27 1.12
CA GLU A 89 -19.92 16.49 1.66
C GLU A 89 -18.37 16.48 1.73
N LYS A 90 -17.72 15.41 1.28
CA LYS A 90 -16.25 15.22 1.33
C LYS A 90 -15.65 15.26 2.74
N LYS A 91 -16.45 14.97 3.76
CA LYS A 91 -16.01 14.79 5.15
C LYS A 91 -15.44 13.38 5.38
N ILE A 92 -15.90 12.40 4.59
CA ILE A 92 -15.39 11.04 4.57
C ILE A 92 -14.88 10.74 3.16
N LEU A 93 -13.63 10.27 3.06
CA LEU A 93 -13.06 9.70 1.84
C LEU A 93 -13.33 8.19 1.84
N LEU A 94 -14.07 7.72 0.85
CA LEU A 94 -14.32 6.29 0.66
C LEU A 94 -13.44 5.75 -0.48
N LYS A 95 -12.71 4.67 -0.20
CA LYS A 95 -11.82 4.02 -1.17
C LYS A 95 -12.07 2.52 -1.16
N ASP A 96 -12.22 1.94 -2.35
CA ASP A 96 -12.17 0.49 -2.54
C ASP A 96 -10.73 0.04 -2.77
N SER A 97 -10.35 -1.05 -2.13
CA SER A 97 -9.05 -1.70 -2.27
C SER A 97 -9.22 -3.18 -2.56
N VAL A 98 -8.32 -3.73 -3.34
CA VAL A 98 -8.30 -5.17 -3.57
C VAL A 98 -7.70 -5.87 -2.36
N TRP A 99 -8.39 -6.87 -1.83
CA TRP A 99 -7.83 -7.76 -0.82
C TRP A 99 -6.80 -8.70 -1.44
N ILE A 100 -5.63 -8.78 -0.82
CA ILE A 100 -4.57 -9.70 -1.25
C ILE A 100 -4.39 -10.75 -0.17
N GLU A 101 -4.76 -11.98 -0.45
CA GLU A 101 -4.45 -13.13 0.38
C GLU A 101 -3.02 -13.57 0.10
N PHE A 102 -2.14 -13.47 1.11
CA PHE A 102 -0.73 -13.81 0.96
C PHE A 102 -0.47 -15.31 0.75
N ASP A 103 -1.41 -16.16 1.20
CA ASP A 103 -1.25 -17.61 1.24
C ASP A 103 -1.97 -18.36 0.10
N LYS A 104 -2.69 -17.63 -0.75
CA LYS A 104 -3.47 -18.27 -1.82
C LYS A 104 -3.01 -17.85 -3.20
N ILE A 105 -2.98 -18.85 -4.08
CA ILE A 105 -2.82 -18.65 -5.51
C ILE A 105 -3.97 -17.73 -5.99
N PRO A 106 -3.66 -16.73 -6.81
CA PRO A 106 -4.63 -15.78 -7.33
C PRO A 106 -5.90 -16.43 -7.89
N PRO A 107 -7.07 -15.84 -7.65
CA PRO A 107 -8.26 -16.23 -8.38
C PRO A 107 -8.02 -16.01 -9.88
N LYS A 108 -8.32 -17.03 -10.68
CA LYS A 108 -8.03 -17.10 -12.13
C LYS A 108 -8.61 -15.97 -12.99
N ASN A 109 -9.44 -15.09 -12.40
CA ASN A 109 -10.25 -14.10 -13.14
C ASN A 109 -10.01 -12.63 -12.75
N GLN A 110 -8.97 -12.30 -11.99
CA GLN A 110 -8.66 -10.88 -11.75
C GLN A 110 -7.75 -10.36 -12.85
N SER A 111 -8.35 -9.82 -13.90
CA SER A 111 -7.67 -9.13 -15.01
C SER A 111 -7.33 -7.67 -14.69
N SER A 112 -6.91 -7.35 -13.49
CA SER A 112 -6.28 -6.05 -13.28
C SER A 112 -4.83 -6.15 -13.72
N ILE A 113 -4.56 -5.71 -14.95
CA ILE A 113 -3.19 -5.46 -15.40
C ILE A 113 -2.60 -4.47 -14.40
N PRO A 114 -1.49 -4.81 -13.73
CA PRO A 114 -0.83 -3.87 -12.83
C PRO A 114 -0.62 -2.53 -13.53
N ASP A 115 -0.84 -1.43 -12.82
CA ASP A 115 -0.65 -0.09 -13.38
C ASP A 115 0.75 0.01 -13.99
N LYS A 116 0.85 0.45 -15.25
CA LYS A 116 2.10 0.58 -16.00
C LYS A 116 2.94 1.78 -15.55
N LYS A 117 2.60 2.36 -14.41
CA LYS A 117 3.27 3.54 -13.87
C LYS A 117 4.39 3.16 -12.91
N GLY A 118 5.31 4.10 -12.73
CA GLY A 118 6.31 4.04 -11.69
C GLY A 118 5.69 3.94 -10.30
N CYS A 119 6.44 3.40 -9.35
CA CYS A 119 5.98 3.24 -7.97
C CYS A 119 6.08 4.55 -7.20
N SER A 120 4.95 5.22 -6.98
CA SER A 120 4.88 6.50 -6.25
C SER A 120 5.19 6.41 -4.74
N TYR A 121 5.28 5.22 -4.18
CA TYR A 121 5.64 5.03 -2.77
C TYR A 121 7.14 5.15 -2.51
N LEU A 122 7.98 4.73 -3.46
CA LEU A 122 9.43 4.87 -3.33
C LEU A 122 9.83 6.35 -3.28
N PHE A 123 10.80 6.68 -2.43
CA PHE A 123 11.30 8.04 -2.17
C PHE A 123 10.27 9.03 -1.56
N ASN A 124 9.01 8.60 -1.40
CA ASN A 124 7.94 9.43 -0.81
C ASN A 124 7.44 8.89 0.53
N THR A 125 7.60 7.59 0.78
CA THR A 125 7.16 6.97 2.03
C THR A 125 8.20 6.02 2.55
N ILE A 126 8.27 5.91 3.87
CA ILE A 126 9.06 4.91 4.59
C ILE A 126 8.16 4.19 5.58
N SER A 127 8.57 2.99 5.96
CA SER A 127 7.99 2.30 7.11
C SER A 127 9.07 1.77 8.04
N VAL A 128 8.74 1.68 9.30
CA VAL A 128 9.62 1.12 10.34
C VAL A 128 8.91 -0.07 10.95
N SER A 129 9.55 -1.22 10.93
CA SER A 129 9.04 -2.42 11.58
C SER A 129 9.27 -2.42 13.09
N PRO A 130 8.57 -3.28 13.86
CA PRO A 130 8.75 -3.38 15.31
C PRO A 130 10.18 -3.73 15.74
N ASP A 131 10.95 -4.40 14.91
CA ASP A 131 12.36 -4.74 15.09
C ASP A 131 13.33 -3.67 14.59
N MET A 132 12.81 -2.47 14.35
CA MET A 132 13.57 -1.27 13.98
C MET A 132 14.23 -1.31 12.59
N HIS A 133 13.74 -2.14 11.67
CA HIS A 133 14.16 -2.04 10.28
C HIS A 133 13.43 -0.91 9.57
N LEU A 134 14.19 -0.11 8.80
CA LEU A 134 13.69 0.93 7.92
C LEU A 134 13.50 0.35 6.53
N TYR A 135 12.31 0.55 5.96
CA TYR A 135 11.98 0.12 4.60
C TYR A 135 11.71 1.32 3.68
N ALA A 136 12.13 1.19 2.43
CA ALA A 136 12.02 2.21 1.39
C ALA A 136 10.57 2.52 0.95
N CYS A 137 9.60 1.75 1.40
CA CYS A 137 8.18 1.98 1.12
C CYS A 137 7.30 1.33 2.20
N CYS A 138 5.99 1.57 2.14
CA CYS A 138 4.97 0.92 2.98
C CYS A 138 4.09 -0.07 2.20
N GLY A 139 4.58 -0.56 1.05
CA GLY A 139 3.84 -1.50 0.21
C GLY A 139 3.68 -2.88 0.84
N LEU A 140 2.75 -3.67 0.32
CA LEU A 140 2.33 -4.97 0.88
C LEU A 140 3.46 -5.98 1.08
N THR A 141 4.52 -5.90 0.29
CA THR A 141 5.64 -6.84 0.33
C THR A 141 6.93 -6.22 0.87
N CYS A 142 6.87 -5.00 1.42
CA CYS A 142 8.09 -4.27 1.80
C CYS A 142 8.96 -5.04 2.82
N GLN A 143 8.35 -5.74 3.77
CA GLN A 143 9.08 -6.47 4.81
C GLN A 143 9.70 -7.80 4.34
N VAL A 144 9.20 -8.36 3.24
CA VAL A 144 9.72 -9.62 2.67
C VAL A 144 10.60 -9.39 1.44
N ASN A 145 10.62 -8.16 0.93
CA ASN A 145 11.41 -7.77 -0.23
C ASN A 145 12.74 -7.15 0.20
N LYS A 146 13.82 -7.92 0.10
CA LYS A 146 15.15 -7.55 0.60
C LYS A 146 15.71 -6.25 0.01
N ILE A 147 15.37 -5.90 -1.24
CA ILE A 147 15.87 -4.66 -1.85
C ILE A 147 15.21 -3.41 -1.25
N LEU A 148 14.10 -3.57 -0.55
CA LEU A 148 13.39 -2.48 0.10
C LEU A 148 13.81 -2.28 1.56
N ASP A 149 14.54 -3.21 2.16
CA ASP A 149 15.14 -3.07 3.49
C ASP A 149 16.36 -2.15 3.39
N LEU A 150 16.27 -0.98 4.01
CA LEU A 150 17.35 0.01 4.06
C LEU A 150 18.30 -0.24 5.22
N GLY A 151 17.91 -1.07 6.19
CA GLY A 151 18.73 -1.42 7.35
C GLY A 151 18.10 -1.10 8.69
N ASN A 152 18.84 -1.42 9.74
CA ASN A 152 18.35 -1.33 11.13
C ASN A 152 18.71 0.00 11.80
N LEU A 153 17.71 0.72 12.30
CA LEU A 153 17.84 2.02 12.97
C LEU A 153 18.59 1.98 14.32
N ASN A 154 18.74 0.79 14.91
CA ASN A 154 19.59 0.63 16.08
C ASN A 154 21.08 0.67 15.72
N LYS A 155 21.43 0.49 14.44
CA LYS A 155 22.82 0.46 13.95
C LYS A 155 23.20 1.71 13.20
N TYR A 156 22.26 2.30 12.46
CA TYR A 156 22.53 3.42 11.57
C TYR A 156 21.48 4.52 11.73
N PRO A 157 21.87 5.82 11.64
CA PRO A 157 20.94 6.92 11.65
C PRO A 157 19.99 6.87 10.44
N ILE A 158 18.74 7.24 10.63
CA ILE A 158 17.72 7.25 9.57
C ILE A 158 18.16 8.03 8.33
N LYS A 159 18.85 9.15 8.51
CA LYS A 159 19.35 9.98 7.40
C LYS A 159 20.35 9.24 6.51
N VAL A 160 21.20 8.41 7.10
CA VAL A 160 22.18 7.60 6.35
C VAL A 160 21.44 6.58 5.52
N LEU A 161 20.59 5.75 6.15
CA LEU A 161 19.82 4.72 5.47
C LEU A 161 18.90 5.30 4.39
N TRP A 162 18.28 6.44 4.67
CA TRP A 162 17.43 7.15 3.70
C TRP A 162 18.21 7.59 2.46
N ASN A 163 19.41 8.14 2.63
CA ASN A 163 20.19 8.67 1.52
C ASN A 163 20.77 7.57 0.61
N GLU A 164 21.15 6.42 1.16
CA GLU A 164 21.74 5.31 0.38
C GLU A 164 20.79 4.75 -0.69
N GLN A 165 19.48 4.90 -0.53
CA GLN A 165 18.51 4.41 -1.52
C GLN A 165 18.57 5.16 -2.86
N PHE A 166 19.09 6.40 -2.88
CA PHE A 166 19.16 7.21 -4.10
C PHE A 166 20.24 6.76 -5.07
N ASP A 167 21.16 5.91 -4.62
CA ASP A 167 22.21 5.30 -5.46
C ASP A 167 21.82 3.89 -5.95
N ASP A 168 20.61 3.41 -5.61
CA ASP A 168 20.14 2.08 -5.99
C ASP A 168 19.37 2.12 -7.31
N LEU A 169 19.98 1.61 -8.38
CA LEU A 169 19.39 1.58 -9.72
C LEU A 169 18.01 0.89 -9.73
N VAL A 170 17.82 -0.19 -8.96
CA VAL A 170 16.56 -0.95 -8.99
C VAL A 170 15.44 -0.12 -8.37
N LYS A 171 15.72 0.61 -7.28
CA LYS A 171 14.74 1.52 -6.68
C LYS A 171 14.42 2.70 -7.59
N LEU A 172 15.43 3.29 -8.24
CA LEU A 172 15.22 4.35 -9.23
C LEU A 172 14.38 3.86 -10.41
N TRP A 173 14.66 2.67 -10.91
CA TRP A 173 13.92 2.07 -12.01
C TRP A 173 12.49 1.68 -11.63
N LEU A 174 12.27 1.14 -10.42
CA LEU A 174 10.94 0.92 -9.88
C LEU A 174 10.15 2.24 -9.74
N PHE A 175 10.81 3.31 -9.37
CA PHE A 175 10.19 4.63 -9.23
C PHE A 175 9.78 5.22 -10.59
N THR A 176 10.67 5.15 -11.60
CA THR A 176 10.42 5.75 -12.92
C THR A 176 9.49 4.92 -13.79
N ASP A 177 9.70 3.62 -13.88
CA ASP A 177 9.03 2.73 -14.82
C ASP A 177 8.06 1.75 -14.15
N GLY A 178 8.28 1.47 -12.86
CA GLY A 178 7.49 0.50 -12.12
C GLY A 178 7.88 -0.96 -12.36
N PRO A 179 7.33 -1.85 -11.54
CA PRO A 179 7.70 -3.27 -11.59
C PRO A 179 7.24 -3.98 -12.88
N HIS A 180 6.21 -3.47 -13.54
CA HIS A 180 5.70 -4.05 -14.78
C HIS A 180 6.73 -3.95 -15.92
N GLU A 181 7.33 -2.80 -16.12
CA GLU A 181 8.32 -2.60 -17.18
C GLU A 181 9.61 -3.35 -16.90
N ILE A 182 10.03 -3.41 -15.63
CA ILE A 182 11.19 -4.21 -15.22
C ILE A 182 10.94 -5.71 -15.50
N HIS A 183 9.75 -6.19 -15.16
CA HIS A 183 9.35 -7.58 -15.43
C HIS A 183 9.38 -7.89 -16.93
N ASN A 184 8.85 -6.99 -17.77
CA ASN A 184 8.89 -7.14 -19.23
C ASN A 184 10.33 -7.22 -19.73
N TYR A 185 11.18 -6.34 -19.27
CA TYR A 185 12.60 -6.34 -19.62
C TYR A 185 13.26 -7.67 -19.25
N LEU A 186 13.04 -8.16 -18.03
CA LEU A 186 13.58 -9.43 -17.56
C LEU A 186 13.09 -10.62 -18.39
N CYS A 187 11.80 -10.65 -18.72
CA CYS A 187 11.25 -11.68 -19.60
C CYS A 187 11.88 -11.67 -21.00
N MET A 188 12.10 -10.48 -21.57
CA MET A 188 12.80 -10.35 -22.86
C MET A 188 14.23 -10.90 -22.77
N GLN A 189 14.97 -10.60 -21.71
CA GLN A 189 16.34 -11.09 -21.51
C GLN A 189 16.40 -12.62 -21.32
N LYS A 190 15.38 -13.19 -20.66
CA LYS A 190 15.26 -14.64 -20.42
C LYS A 190 14.65 -15.41 -21.60
N GLY A 191 14.16 -14.73 -22.64
CA GLY A 191 13.41 -15.37 -23.73
C GLY A 191 12.09 -16.01 -23.29
N CYS A 192 11.49 -15.55 -22.18
CA CYS A 192 10.24 -16.06 -21.68
C CYS A 192 9.05 -15.15 -22.04
N GLN A 193 7.86 -15.75 -22.11
CA GLN A 193 6.64 -14.94 -22.31
C GLN A 193 6.31 -14.17 -21.05
N THR A 194 5.89 -12.91 -21.22
CA THR A 194 5.43 -12.07 -20.12
C THR A 194 4.15 -12.65 -19.51
N ARG A 195 4.22 -13.02 -18.22
CA ARG A 195 3.11 -13.64 -17.50
C ARG A 195 2.30 -12.60 -16.72
N HIS A 196 1.81 -11.57 -17.40
CA HIS A 196 1.10 -10.45 -16.78
C HIS A 196 -0.12 -10.87 -15.94
N GLY A 197 -0.80 -11.94 -16.29
CA GLY A 197 -1.98 -12.45 -15.57
C GLY A 197 -1.70 -13.21 -14.27
N GLN A 198 -0.45 -13.34 -13.85
CA GLN A 198 -0.08 -14.06 -12.63
C GLN A 198 0.10 -13.15 -11.41
N TYR A 199 0.18 -11.85 -11.61
CA TYR A 199 0.40 -10.89 -10.52
C TYR A 199 -0.87 -10.05 -10.30
N PHE A 200 -1.39 -10.08 -9.08
CA PHE A 200 -2.59 -9.31 -8.70
C PHE A 200 -2.30 -7.86 -8.43
N HIS A 201 -1.08 -7.59 -7.95
CA HIS A 201 -0.70 -6.30 -7.44
C HIS A 201 0.74 -6.00 -7.83
N MET A 202 1.05 -4.74 -8.07
CA MET A 202 2.40 -4.30 -8.40
C MET A 202 3.44 -4.71 -7.34
N CYS A 203 3.06 -4.79 -6.08
CA CYS A 203 3.97 -5.23 -5.00
C CYS A 203 4.39 -6.69 -5.15
N SER A 204 3.50 -7.58 -5.60
CA SER A 204 3.85 -8.98 -5.84
C SER A 204 4.86 -9.12 -6.98
N MET A 205 4.72 -8.30 -8.02
CA MET A 205 5.68 -8.25 -9.12
C MET A 205 7.01 -7.64 -8.68
N CYS A 206 6.98 -6.59 -7.86
CA CYS A 206 8.17 -6.00 -7.27
C CYS A 206 8.95 -7.03 -6.43
N GLN A 207 8.26 -7.83 -5.63
CA GLN A 207 8.86 -8.93 -4.86
C GLN A 207 9.48 -9.99 -5.78
N TYR A 208 8.78 -10.40 -6.83
CA TYR A 208 9.29 -11.37 -7.80
C TYR A 208 10.61 -10.92 -8.44
N ILE A 209 10.70 -9.63 -8.83
CA ILE A 209 11.92 -9.06 -9.43
C ILE A 209 13.12 -9.29 -8.51
N SER A 210 12.97 -9.05 -7.22
CA SER A 210 14.05 -9.09 -6.25
C SER A 210 14.33 -10.46 -5.64
N SER A 211 13.34 -11.36 -5.65
CA SER A 211 13.44 -12.68 -5.01
C SER A 211 14.23 -13.69 -5.85
N ASP A 212 14.33 -13.48 -7.16
CA ASP A 212 15.07 -14.33 -8.08
C ASP A 212 16.50 -13.76 -8.28
N PRO A 213 17.54 -14.47 -7.82
CA PRO A 213 18.94 -14.05 -8.01
C PRO A 213 19.33 -13.86 -9.48
N GLU A 214 18.73 -14.62 -10.40
CA GLU A 214 18.97 -14.49 -11.83
C GLU A 214 18.48 -13.13 -12.35
N ASN A 215 17.32 -12.65 -11.89
CA ASN A 215 16.83 -11.32 -12.24
C ASN A 215 17.82 -10.23 -11.82
N MET A 216 18.34 -10.32 -10.61
CA MET A 216 19.30 -9.34 -10.11
C MET A 216 20.62 -9.40 -10.86
N GLN A 217 21.06 -10.60 -11.28
CA GLN A 217 22.25 -10.75 -12.10
C GLN A 217 22.06 -10.17 -13.50
N ILE A 218 20.91 -10.37 -14.14
CA ILE A 218 20.56 -9.78 -15.43
C ILE A 218 20.61 -8.25 -15.33
N ILE A 219 19.97 -7.66 -14.31
CA ILE A 219 19.99 -6.21 -14.11
C ILE A 219 21.41 -5.69 -13.96
N LYS A 220 22.22 -6.36 -13.12
CA LYS A 220 23.62 -5.99 -12.88
C LYS A 220 24.46 -6.04 -14.16
N ASN A 221 24.30 -7.08 -14.96
CA ASN A 221 25.06 -7.25 -16.22
C ASN A 221 24.65 -6.20 -17.27
N ASN A 222 23.46 -5.64 -17.19
CA ASN A 222 22.92 -4.68 -18.16
C ASN A 222 22.83 -3.25 -17.62
N ILE A 223 23.53 -2.93 -16.53
CA ILE A 223 23.43 -1.62 -15.87
C ILE A 223 23.71 -0.45 -16.82
N ASN A 224 24.70 -0.59 -17.70
CA ASN A 224 25.11 0.45 -18.65
C ASN A 224 24.05 0.76 -19.72
N SER A 225 23.16 -0.18 -20.03
CA SER A 225 22.05 0.00 -20.96
C SER A 225 20.78 0.52 -20.26
N ILE A 226 20.57 0.19 -19.01
CA ILE A 226 19.40 0.56 -18.22
C ILE A 226 19.51 1.97 -17.64
N LEU A 227 20.66 2.26 -17.03
CA LEU A 227 20.89 3.50 -16.26
C LEU A 227 20.60 4.79 -17.02
N PRO A 228 21.05 4.98 -18.29
CA PRO A 228 20.81 6.22 -19.02
C PRO A 228 19.31 6.53 -19.20
N SER A 229 18.50 5.50 -19.52
CA SER A 229 17.05 5.65 -19.68
C SER A 229 16.38 6.02 -18.36
N VAL A 230 16.74 5.36 -17.27
CA VAL A 230 16.20 5.63 -15.93
C VAL A 230 16.53 7.07 -15.50
N LEU A 231 17.80 7.50 -15.67
CA LEU A 231 18.21 8.86 -15.30
C LEU A 231 17.53 9.94 -16.15
N LEU A 232 17.31 9.68 -17.45
CA LEU A 232 16.57 10.62 -18.30
C LEU A 232 15.14 10.80 -17.82
N LYS A 233 14.43 9.71 -17.52
CA LYS A 233 13.06 9.75 -16.99
C LYS A 233 13.00 10.42 -15.62
N LEU A 234 13.97 10.16 -14.76
CA LEU A 234 14.04 10.79 -13.45
C LEU A 234 14.12 12.32 -13.58
N LYS A 235 14.95 12.85 -14.52
CA LYS A 235 15.03 14.29 -14.79
C LYS A 235 13.72 14.91 -15.27
N CYS A 236 12.83 14.12 -15.89
CA CYS A 236 11.52 14.61 -16.34
C CYS A 236 10.48 14.59 -15.21
N LEU A 237 10.75 13.92 -14.09
CA LEU A 237 9.83 13.82 -12.95
C LEU A 237 10.15 14.82 -11.83
N ILE A 238 11.33 15.43 -11.84
CA ILE A 238 11.81 16.44 -10.91
C ILE A 238 11.74 17.82 -11.58
#